data_2c9f612fad3ae5a191b736f0a321f671
#
_entry.id   2c9f612fad3ae5a191b736f0a321f671
#
_cell.length_a   1.000
_cell.length_b   1.000
_cell.length_c   1.000
_cell.angle_alpha   90.00
_cell.angle_beta   90.00
_cell.angle_gamma   90.00
#
_symmetry.space_group_name_H-M   'P 1'
#
loop_
_entity.id
_entity.type
_entity.pdbx_description
1 polymer ?
#
loop_
_entity_poly.entity_id
_entity_poly.type
_entity_poly.pdbx_seq_one_letter_code
_entity_poly.pdbx_strand_id
1 'polypeptide(L)'
;MNKSSILLYHGVTKEKNSVGIENCSGKHMDADVFEQQMKYISENKNVITLRELVRLIEADEPCPPDCVAVTFDDSFKNIRTVALPILKKYNVPATFFITTAMVGNNRLFWVDRLEHTINRTDKKLLCLEGKYYTLRTSTDKIDTLTKVKRMLKSERPSKRNTVLK
;
A
#
# COMPACT_ATOMS: atom_id res chain seq x y z
N MET A 1 26.81 -14.69 -5.47
CA MET A 1 26.20 -13.48 -4.88
C MET A 1 25.15 -13.92 -3.86
N ASN A 2 25.24 -13.44 -2.63
CA ASN A 2 24.19 -13.66 -1.63
C ASN A 2 22.92 -12.94 -2.07
N LYS A 3 21.77 -13.60 -1.95
CA LYS A 3 20.48 -13.00 -2.33
C LYS A 3 20.04 -12.00 -1.24
N SER A 4 19.76 -10.78 -1.63
CA SER A 4 19.09 -9.78 -0.80
C SER A 4 17.65 -9.58 -1.26
N SER A 5 16.77 -9.23 -0.33
CA SER A 5 15.36 -8.96 -0.62
C SER A 5 14.92 -7.66 0.03
N ILE A 6 14.08 -6.91 -0.65
CA ILE A 6 13.40 -5.73 -0.09
C ILE A 6 11.91 -6.06 -0.04
N LEU A 7 11.33 -6.04 1.16
CA LEU A 7 9.90 -6.20 1.37
C LEU A 7 9.25 -4.83 1.38
N LEU A 8 8.29 -4.63 0.50
CA LEU A 8 7.54 -3.38 0.38
C LEU A 8 6.12 -3.55 0.90
N TYR A 9 5.74 -2.69 1.84
CA TYR A 9 4.39 -2.58 2.40
C TYR A 9 3.83 -1.17 2.17
N HIS A 10 2.50 -1.03 2.26
CA HIS A 10 1.85 0.28 2.23
C HIS A 10 1.14 0.56 3.57
N GLY A 11 0.40 -0.40 4.09
CA GLY A 11 -0.25 -0.26 5.38
C GLY A 11 -0.55 -1.61 6.03
N VAL A 12 -0.91 -1.56 7.33
CA VAL A 12 -1.29 -2.76 8.10
C VAL A 12 -2.58 -2.45 8.86
N THR A 13 -3.58 -3.33 8.75
CA THR A 13 -4.89 -3.12 9.36
C THR A 13 -5.27 -4.25 10.31
N LYS A 14 -5.97 -3.92 11.40
CA LYS A 14 -6.60 -4.89 12.29
C LYS A 14 -8.05 -5.19 11.87
N GLU A 15 -8.57 -4.44 10.92
CA GLU A 15 -9.93 -4.60 10.44
C GLU A 15 -10.03 -5.83 9.54
N LYS A 16 -10.64 -6.88 10.07
CA LYS A 16 -10.84 -8.16 9.35
C LYS A 16 -12.04 -8.13 8.40
N ASN A 17 -12.99 -7.22 8.63
CA ASN A 17 -14.21 -7.10 7.85
C ASN A 17 -14.17 -5.80 7.03
N SER A 18 -13.81 -5.92 5.78
CA SER A 18 -13.94 -4.82 4.82
C SER A 18 -15.41 -4.54 4.52
N VAL A 19 -15.81 -3.27 4.52
CA VAL A 19 -17.17 -2.87 4.11
C VAL A 19 -17.18 -2.70 2.59
N GLY A 20 -17.98 -3.51 1.92
CA GLY A 20 -18.10 -3.45 0.46
C GLY A 20 -16.80 -3.87 -0.26
N ILE A 21 -16.15 -2.93 -0.95
CA ILE A 21 -14.92 -3.16 -1.71
C ILE A 21 -13.67 -2.53 -1.06
N GLU A 22 -13.75 -2.09 0.19
CA GLU A 22 -12.61 -1.53 0.90
C GLU A 22 -11.43 -2.49 0.90
N ASN A 23 -10.25 -1.95 0.63
CA ASN A 23 -9.00 -2.72 0.55
C ASN A 23 -9.03 -3.93 -0.43
N CYS A 24 -9.90 -3.89 -1.45
CA CYS A 24 -10.03 -4.99 -2.42
C CYS A 24 -8.73 -5.28 -3.18
N SER A 25 -7.80 -4.34 -3.23
CA SER A 25 -6.47 -4.51 -3.82
C SER A 25 -5.44 -5.14 -2.86
N GLY A 26 -5.80 -5.37 -1.59
CA GLY A 26 -4.86 -5.88 -0.57
C GLY A 26 -3.75 -4.91 -0.19
N LYS A 27 -3.92 -3.59 -0.44
CA LYS A 27 -2.92 -2.57 -0.13
C LYS A 27 -2.57 -2.51 1.36
N HIS A 28 -3.56 -2.69 2.23
CA HIS A 28 -3.36 -2.83 3.65
C HIS A 28 -3.38 -4.30 4.04
N MET A 29 -2.24 -4.78 4.53
CA MET A 29 -2.08 -6.17 4.98
C MET A 29 -2.80 -6.40 6.31
N ASP A 30 -3.35 -7.60 6.51
CA ASP A 30 -3.87 -8.02 7.81
C ASP A 30 -2.77 -8.01 8.88
N ALA A 31 -3.08 -7.52 10.08
CA ALA A 31 -2.09 -7.35 11.15
C ALA A 31 -1.53 -8.68 11.66
N ASP A 32 -2.36 -9.73 11.72
CA ASP A 32 -1.91 -11.05 12.19
C ASP A 32 -0.95 -11.67 11.17
N VAL A 33 -1.23 -11.50 9.87
CA VAL A 33 -0.33 -11.95 8.78
C VAL A 33 0.96 -11.16 8.79
N PHE A 34 0.90 -9.85 8.95
CA PHE A 34 2.08 -9.00 9.04
C PHE A 34 2.94 -9.38 10.25
N GLU A 35 2.33 -9.63 11.40
CA GLU A 35 3.04 -10.05 12.61
C GLU A 35 3.76 -11.38 12.42
N GLN A 36 3.10 -12.38 11.80
CA GLN A 36 3.73 -13.66 11.47
C GLN A 36 4.94 -13.48 10.54
N GLN A 37 4.84 -12.60 9.55
CA GLN A 37 5.97 -12.30 8.66
C GLN A 37 7.13 -11.64 9.41
N MET A 38 6.85 -10.64 10.28
CA MET A 38 7.89 -9.97 11.06
C MET A 38 8.58 -10.93 12.03
N LYS A 39 7.83 -11.80 12.68
CA LYS A 39 8.38 -12.88 13.51
C LYS A 39 9.29 -13.79 12.69
N TYR A 40 8.82 -14.29 11.55
CA TYR A 40 9.59 -15.20 10.70
C TYR A 40 10.92 -14.58 10.24
N ILE A 41 10.90 -13.34 9.74
CA ILE A 41 12.13 -12.71 9.25
C ILE A 41 13.10 -12.38 10.38
N SER A 42 12.60 -12.01 11.57
CA SER A 42 13.47 -11.75 12.72
C SER A 42 14.18 -13.00 13.24
N GLU A 43 13.57 -14.17 13.11
CA GLU A 43 14.11 -15.46 13.57
C GLU A 43 14.97 -16.17 12.51
N ASN A 44 14.74 -15.90 11.20
CA ASN A 44 15.31 -16.73 10.13
C ASN A 44 16.10 -15.92 9.07
N LYS A 45 16.18 -14.60 9.18
CA LYS A 45 16.82 -13.74 8.18
C LYS A 45 17.76 -12.72 8.83
N ASN A 46 18.74 -12.26 8.06
CA ASN A 46 19.57 -11.13 8.43
C ASN A 46 18.83 -9.83 8.07
N VAL A 47 18.06 -9.29 9.02
CA VAL A 47 17.29 -8.06 8.78
C VAL A 47 18.21 -6.86 9.00
N ILE A 48 18.37 -6.04 7.94
CA ILE A 48 19.17 -4.82 7.98
C ILE A 48 18.33 -3.62 7.54
N THR A 49 18.82 -2.42 7.81
CA THR A 49 18.18 -1.21 7.29
C THR A 49 18.38 -1.09 5.77
N LEU A 50 17.46 -0.44 5.08
CA LEU A 50 17.66 -0.14 3.66
C LEU A 50 18.93 0.68 3.42
N ARG A 51 19.26 1.60 4.34
CA ARG A 51 20.51 2.39 4.28
C ARG A 51 21.75 1.50 4.27
N GLU A 52 21.79 0.50 5.15
CA GLU A 52 22.91 -0.43 5.20
C GLU A 52 22.98 -1.28 3.94
N LEU A 53 21.85 -1.75 3.43
CA LEU A 53 21.81 -2.49 2.16
C LEU A 53 22.36 -1.65 0.99
N VAL A 54 21.96 -0.37 0.90
CA VAL A 54 22.46 0.55 -0.14
C VAL A 54 23.97 0.77 0.03
N ARG A 55 24.46 1.01 1.27
CA ARG A 55 25.90 1.18 1.54
C ARG A 55 26.72 -0.02 1.07
N LEU A 56 26.27 -1.25 1.37
CA LEU A 56 26.94 -2.46 0.93
C LEU A 56 27.02 -2.57 -0.59
N ILE A 57 25.90 -2.25 -1.28
CA ILE A 57 25.84 -2.28 -2.74
C ILE A 57 26.79 -1.23 -3.36
N GLU A 58 26.77 0.00 -2.84
CA GLU A 58 27.62 1.10 -3.35
C GLU A 58 29.12 0.84 -3.11
N ALA A 59 29.46 0.13 -2.04
CA ALA A 59 30.84 -0.23 -1.70
C ALA A 59 31.31 -1.54 -2.38
N ASP A 60 30.47 -2.21 -3.18
CA ASP A 60 30.70 -3.54 -3.74
C ASP A 60 31.05 -4.58 -2.64
N GLU A 61 30.50 -4.38 -1.43
CA GLU A 61 30.67 -5.30 -0.31
C GLU A 61 29.60 -6.40 -0.33
N PRO A 62 29.94 -7.64 0.10
CA PRO A 62 28.98 -8.73 0.12
C PRO A 62 27.88 -8.48 1.18
N CYS A 63 26.63 -8.60 0.76
CA CYS A 63 25.52 -8.61 1.71
C CYS A 63 25.58 -9.88 2.61
N PRO A 64 25.13 -9.79 3.87
CA PRO A 64 24.89 -10.97 4.68
C PRO A 64 24.03 -12.01 3.96
N PRO A 65 24.19 -13.31 4.20
CA PRO A 65 23.31 -14.32 3.61
C PRO A 65 21.86 -14.07 4.04
N ASP A 66 20.91 -14.34 3.14
CA ASP A 66 19.47 -14.16 3.40
C ASP A 66 19.09 -12.77 3.94
N CYS A 67 19.75 -11.73 3.43
CA CYS A 67 19.57 -10.36 3.85
C CYS A 67 18.19 -9.81 3.44
N VAL A 68 17.50 -9.17 4.37
CA VAL A 68 16.16 -8.57 4.15
C VAL A 68 16.13 -7.14 4.67
N ALA A 69 15.60 -6.21 3.85
CA ALA A 69 15.22 -4.87 4.28
C ALA A 69 13.71 -4.69 4.19
N VAL A 70 13.11 -4.01 5.17
CA VAL A 70 11.66 -3.73 5.21
C VAL A 70 11.42 -2.27 4.89
N THR A 71 10.47 -2.01 3.99
CA THR A 71 10.11 -0.66 3.56
C THR A 71 8.60 -0.45 3.56
N PHE A 72 8.20 0.81 3.75
CA PHE A 72 6.80 1.25 3.68
C PHE A 72 6.69 2.49 2.80
N ASP A 73 5.68 2.51 1.94
CA ASP A 73 5.31 3.67 1.14
C ASP A 73 4.04 4.37 1.67
N ASP A 74 3.73 5.53 1.10
CA ASP A 74 2.48 6.30 1.24
C ASP A 74 2.18 6.92 2.61
N SER A 75 2.89 6.58 3.68
CA SER A 75 2.75 7.19 5.03
C SER A 75 1.34 7.07 5.64
N PHE A 76 0.65 5.95 5.45
CA PHE A 76 -0.65 5.72 6.06
C PHE A 76 -0.59 5.74 7.60
N LYS A 77 -1.62 6.32 8.23
CA LYS A 77 -1.72 6.41 9.70
C LYS A 77 -1.57 5.04 10.39
N ASN A 78 -2.08 3.98 9.78
CA ASN A 78 -2.02 2.62 10.32
C ASN A 78 -0.59 2.03 10.36
N ILE A 79 0.36 2.58 9.62
CA ILE A 79 1.78 2.25 9.79
C ILE A 79 2.21 2.59 11.24
N ARG A 80 1.89 3.80 11.71
CA ARG A 80 2.23 4.24 13.06
C ARG A 80 1.45 3.48 14.13
N THR A 81 0.16 3.24 13.91
CA THR A 81 -0.75 2.72 14.96
C THR A 81 -0.79 1.20 15.03
N VAL A 82 -0.44 0.50 13.96
CA VAL A 82 -0.49 -0.97 13.87
C VAL A 82 0.87 -1.58 13.53
N ALA A 83 1.50 -1.16 12.41
CA ALA A 83 2.75 -1.78 11.98
C ALA A 83 3.92 -1.50 12.93
N LEU A 84 4.09 -0.25 13.37
CA LEU A 84 5.22 0.14 14.22
C LEU A 84 5.30 -0.61 15.56
N PRO A 85 4.20 -0.86 16.31
CA PRO A 85 4.23 -1.71 17.49
C PRO A 85 4.73 -3.14 17.20
N ILE A 86 4.31 -3.73 16.07
CA ILE A 86 4.74 -5.07 15.65
C ILE A 86 6.23 -5.06 15.29
N LEU A 87 6.68 -4.10 14.49
CA LEU A 87 8.10 -3.94 14.14
C LEU A 87 8.99 -3.83 15.40
N LYS A 88 8.56 -3.03 16.38
CA LYS A 88 9.26 -2.88 17.66
C LYS A 88 9.30 -4.18 18.46
N LYS A 89 8.19 -4.94 18.50
CA LYS A 89 8.11 -6.22 19.21
C LYS A 89 9.16 -7.22 18.73
N TYR A 90 9.45 -7.24 17.43
CA TYR A 90 10.39 -8.18 16.82
C TYR A 90 11.76 -7.55 16.48
N ASN A 91 12.02 -6.31 16.93
CA ASN A 91 13.26 -5.57 16.63
C ASN A 91 13.57 -5.50 15.12
N VAL A 92 12.56 -5.40 14.28
CA VAL A 92 12.70 -5.30 12.84
C VAL A 92 12.84 -3.83 12.44
N PRO A 93 13.99 -3.38 11.93
CA PRO A 93 14.14 -2.04 11.39
C PRO A 93 13.36 -1.90 10.08
N ALA A 94 12.79 -0.72 9.86
CA ALA A 94 12.08 -0.42 8.61
C ALA A 94 12.36 1.01 8.14
N THR A 95 12.31 1.19 6.83
CA THR A 95 12.42 2.51 6.18
C THR A 95 11.05 2.96 5.71
N PHE A 96 10.69 4.21 5.99
CA PHE A 96 9.39 4.78 5.63
C PHE A 96 9.59 5.88 4.58
N PHE A 97 9.01 5.70 3.39
CA PHE A 97 8.98 6.71 2.33
C PHE A 97 7.73 7.56 2.48
N ILE A 98 7.94 8.82 2.87
CA ILE A 98 6.86 9.73 3.23
C ILE A 98 6.45 10.58 2.03
N THR A 99 5.17 10.53 1.65
CA THR A 99 4.59 11.45 0.67
C THR A 99 4.28 12.78 1.34
N THR A 100 5.25 13.71 1.33
CA THR A 100 5.19 14.98 2.06
C THR A 100 3.98 15.84 1.72
N ALA A 101 3.49 15.79 0.47
CA ALA A 101 2.28 16.48 0.03
C ALA A 101 1.00 16.03 0.74
N MET A 102 1.03 14.90 1.45
CA MET A 102 -0.11 14.35 2.19
C MET A 102 0.00 14.58 3.71
N VAL A 103 1.14 15.08 4.18
CA VAL A 103 1.35 15.34 5.61
C VAL A 103 0.62 16.61 6.03
N GLY A 104 -0.06 16.56 7.17
CA GLY A 104 -0.72 17.73 7.78
C GLY A 104 -2.00 18.19 7.08
N ASN A 105 -2.54 17.40 6.15
CA ASN A 105 -3.83 17.69 5.52
C ASN A 105 -4.70 16.43 5.48
N ASN A 106 -6.02 16.63 5.38
CA ASN A 106 -7.01 15.55 5.30
C ASN A 106 -7.27 15.10 3.85
N ARG A 107 -6.26 15.12 3.00
CA ARG A 107 -6.40 14.68 1.61
C ARG A 107 -6.21 13.17 1.52
N LEU A 108 -6.98 12.55 0.65
CA LEU A 108 -6.78 11.17 0.25
C LEU A 108 -5.98 11.12 -1.05
N PHE A 109 -5.19 10.08 -1.23
CA PHE A 109 -4.65 9.78 -2.55
C PHE A 109 -5.80 9.62 -3.57
N TRP A 110 -5.54 9.99 -4.81
CA TRP A 110 -6.57 9.91 -5.85
C TRP A 110 -7.15 8.50 -6.03
N VAL A 111 -6.33 7.48 -5.84
CA VAL A 111 -6.75 6.07 -5.89
C VAL A 111 -7.69 5.72 -4.73
N ASP A 112 -7.42 6.23 -3.54
CA ASP A 112 -8.26 5.99 -2.35
C ASP A 112 -9.57 6.77 -2.45
N ARG A 113 -9.54 7.99 -3.00
CA ARG A 113 -10.77 8.76 -3.32
C ARG A 113 -11.64 8.01 -4.29
N LEU A 114 -11.06 7.45 -5.38
CA LEU A 114 -11.79 6.68 -6.37
C LEU A 114 -12.43 5.44 -5.74
N GLU A 115 -11.65 4.66 -4.98
CA GLU A 115 -12.13 3.46 -4.27
C GLU A 115 -13.27 3.83 -3.31
N HIS A 116 -13.07 4.83 -2.48
CA HIS A 116 -14.07 5.30 -1.53
C HIS A 116 -15.37 5.76 -2.22
N THR A 117 -15.25 6.52 -3.31
CA THR A 117 -16.40 7.00 -4.08
C THR A 117 -17.18 5.83 -4.71
N ILE A 118 -16.50 4.89 -5.36
CA ILE A 118 -17.15 3.73 -5.96
C ILE A 118 -17.74 2.81 -4.88
N ASN A 119 -17.06 2.65 -3.75
CA ASN A 119 -17.56 1.83 -2.66
C ASN A 119 -18.87 2.36 -2.10
N ARG A 120 -18.94 3.66 -1.83
CA ARG A 120 -20.07 4.28 -1.12
C ARG A 120 -21.23 4.73 -2.00
N THR A 121 -21.07 4.74 -3.31
CA THR A 121 -22.16 5.19 -4.19
C THR A 121 -23.32 4.21 -4.21
N ASP A 122 -24.54 4.74 -4.17
CA ASP A 122 -25.80 4.00 -4.39
C ASP A 122 -26.20 3.91 -5.87
N LYS A 123 -25.48 4.63 -6.75
CA LYS A 123 -25.73 4.59 -8.19
C LYS A 123 -25.41 3.21 -8.73
N LYS A 124 -26.25 2.74 -9.66
CA LYS A 124 -26.10 1.42 -10.32
C LYS A 124 -25.30 1.49 -11.62
N LEU A 125 -25.01 2.70 -12.09
CA LEU A 125 -24.33 2.97 -13.36
C LEU A 125 -23.46 4.22 -13.23
N LEU A 126 -22.24 4.14 -13.70
CA LEU A 126 -21.32 5.28 -13.87
C LEU A 126 -21.16 5.54 -15.37
N CYS A 127 -21.38 6.78 -15.80
CA CYS A 127 -21.00 7.24 -17.13
C CYS A 127 -19.73 8.08 -17.04
N LEU A 128 -18.68 7.68 -17.73
CA LEU A 128 -17.40 8.38 -17.74
C LEU A 128 -16.84 8.40 -19.17
N GLU A 129 -16.61 9.59 -19.71
CA GLU A 129 -16.10 9.79 -21.08
C GLU A 129 -16.91 9.02 -22.14
N GLY A 130 -18.26 9.03 -22.02
CA GLY A 130 -19.17 8.34 -22.93
C GLY A 130 -19.22 6.82 -22.77
N LYS A 131 -18.47 6.25 -21.81
CA LYS A 131 -18.52 4.82 -21.47
C LYS A 131 -19.35 4.59 -20.21
N TYR A 132 -20.07 3.47 -20.20
CA TYR A 132 -20.92 3.07 -19.08
C TYR A 132 -20.28 1.90 -18.31
N TYR A 133 -20.32 2.00 -16.99
CA TYR A 133 -19.78 1.01 -16.07
C TYR A 133 -20.85 0.65 -15.05
N THR A 134 -21.09 -0.64 -14.83
CA THR A 134 -22.05 -1.13 -13.82
C THR A 134 -21.46 -1.05 -12.40
N LEU A 135 -22.35 -0.76 -11.41
CA LEU A 135 -22.00 -0.62 -10.00
C LEU A 135 -23.02 -1.36 -9.12
N ARG A 136 -23.69 -2.39 -9.64
CA ARG A 136 -24.81 -3.07 -8.97
C ARG A 136 -24.36 -4.02 -7.87
N THR A 137 -23.24 -4.69 -8.07
CA THR A 137 -22.66 -5.68 -7.16
C THR A 137 -21.25 -5.26 -6.72
N SER A 138 -20.71 -5.89 -5.68
CA SER A 138 -19.32 -5.68 -5.29
C SER A 138 -18.35 -6.07 -6.42
N THR A 139 -18.66 -7.13 -7.17
CA THR A 139 -17.87 -7.55 -8.34
C THR A 139 -17.88 -6.47 -9.42
N ASP A 140 -19.02 -5.90 -9.75
CA ASP A 140 -19.12 -4.79 -10.72
C ASP A 140 -18.31 -3.58 -10.25
N LYS A 141 -18.38 -3.24 -8.95
CA LYS A 141 -17.64 -2.12 -8.36
C LYS A 141 -16.12 -2.35 -8.45
N ILE A 142 -15.63 -3.56 -8.17
CA ILE A 142 -14.20 -3.91 -8.28
C ILE A 142 -13.73 -3.86 -9.74
N ASP A 143 -14.50 -4.40 -10.68
CA ASP A 143 -14.18 -4.34 -12.10
C ASP A 143 -14.14 -2.89 -12.60
N THR A 144 -15.14 -2.10 -12.24
CA THR A 144 -15.21 -0.66 -12.57
C THR A 144 -14.03 0.09 -11.97
N LEU A 145 -13.72 -0.12 -10.69
CA LEU A 145 -12.57 0.48 -10.02
C LEU A 145 -11.27 0.18 -10.77
N THR A 146 -11.08 -1.07 -11.15
CA THR A 146 -9.87 -1.53 -11.87
C THR A 146 -9.75 -0.86 -13.23
N LYS A 147 -10.83 -0.79 -14.00
CA LYS A 147 -10.86 -0.16 -15.34
C LYS A 147 -10.63 1.34 -15.27
N VAL A 148 -11.35 2.03 -14.38
CA VAL A 148 -11.23 3.49 -14.21
C VAL A 148 -9.85 3.86 -13.64
N LYS A 149 -9.33 3.11 -12.67
CA LYS A 149 -7.98 3.30 -12.13
C LYS A 149 -6.91 3.19 -13.22
N ARG A 150 -7.01 2.18 -14.09
CA ARG A 150 -6.07 1.99 -15.22
C ARG A 150 -6.14 3.18 -16.19
N MET A 151 -7.34 3.63 -16.57
CA MET A 151 -7.54 4.78 -17.43
C MET A 151 -6.97 6.06 -16.81
N LEU A 152 -7.28 6.34 -15.55
CA LEU A 152 -6.82 7.56 -14.87
C LEU A 152 -5.33 7.55 -14.56
N LYS A 153 -4.67 6.38 -14.48
CA LYS A 153 -3.23 6.29 -14.22
C LYS A 153 -2.39 6.89 -15.35
N SER A 154 -2.86 6.79 -16.59
CA SER A 154 -2.20 7.37 -17.77
C SER A 154 -2.51 8.86 -17.98
N GLU A 155 -3.47 9.41 -17.25
CA GLU A 155 -3.91 10.80 -17.42
C GLU A 155 -3.09 11.79 -16.57
N ARG A 156 -3.02 13.04 -17.05
CA ARG A 156 -2.40 14.14 -16.29
C ARG A 156 -3.15 14.40 -14.97
N PRO A 157 -2.46 14.86 -13.92
CA PRO A 157 -3.09 15.15 -12.61
C PRO A 157 -4.30 16.09 -12.69
N SER A 158 -4.26 17.10 -13.56
CA SER A 158 -5.38 18.04 -13.78
C SER A 158 -6.65 17.32 -14.24
N LYS A 159 -6.53 16.44 -15.25
CA LYS A 159 -7.68 15.68 -15.77
C LYS A 159 -8.21 14.69 -14.73
N ARG A 160 -7.31 13.98 -14.01
CA ARG A 160 -7.71 13.09 -12.88
C ARG A 160 -8.53 13.85 -11.85
N ASN A 161 -8.07 15.04 -11.46
CA ASN A 161 -8.77 15.87 -10.47
C ASN A 161 -10.15 16.34 -10.96
N THR A 162 -10.32 16.59 -12.26
CA THR A 162 -11.64 16.93 -12.82
C THR A 162 -12.60 15.75 -12.75
N VAL A 163 -12.14 14.54 -13.10
CA VAL A 163 -12.97 13.32 -13.06
C VAL A 163 -13.38 12.95 -11.63
N LEU A 164 -12.54 13.28 -10.63
CA LEU A 164 -12.79 12.94 -9.23
C LEU A 164 -13.54 14.03 -8.44
N LYS A 165 -13.94 15.12 -9.06
CA LYS A 165 -14.83 16.14 -8.44
C LYS A 165 -16.27 15.72 -8.50
#